data_db05d9d59994cff05159b732ae6781d5
#
_entry.id   db05d9d59994cff05159b732ae6781d5
#
_cell.length_a   1.000
_cell.length_b   1.000
_cell.length_c   1.000
_cell.angle_alpha   90.00
_cell.angle_beta   90.00
_cell.angle_gamma   90.00
#
_symmetry.space_group_name_H-M   'P 1'
#
loop_
_entity.id
_entity.type
_entity.pdbx_description
1 polymer ?
#
loop_
_entity_poly.entity_id
_entity_poly.type
_entity_poly.pdbx_seq_one_letter_code
_entity_poly.pdbx_strand_id
1 'polypeptide(L)'
;MTAKPVLRRARVEDAAEVARLAGQLGYATPIEAMHERLAVLASHPDHCITVAECDGHVLGWIAVERRRTLESGERVEIVGLVVDAQCRGSGVGRLLVQAAEQWAHRLGFDSILVRSNVLRDASHPFYERMDYVRRKTQHVYVKTLAHTGQFVAPRN
;
A
#
# COMPACT_ATOMS: atom_id res chain seq x y z
N MET A 1 24.57 13.55 12.22
CA MET A 1 24.28 13.07 10.86
C MET A 1 23.12 12.10 10.94
N THR A 2 22.00 12.44 10.30
CA THR A 2 20.88 11.53 10.16
C THR A 2 21.23 10.49 9.10
N ALA A 3 21.17 9.21 9.48
CA ALA A 3 21.38 8.12 8.54
C ALA A 3 20.27 8.15 7.48
N LYS A 4 20.62 7.82 6.23
CA LYS A 4 19.65 7.75 5.15
C LYS A 4 18.85 6.44 5.27
N PRO A 5 17.55 6.48 5.02
CA PRO A 5 16.76 5.25 5.00
C PRO A 5 17.18 4.36 3.83
N VAL A 6 17.15 3.06 4.07
CA VAL A 6 17.39 2.03 3.06
C VAL A 6 16.05 1.40 2.71
N LEU A 7 15.76 1.31 1.41
CA LEU A 7 14.57 0.61 0.94
C LEU A 7 14.91 -0.85 0.71
N ARG A 8 14.03 -1.74 1.16
CA ARG A 8 14.16 -3.18 0.94
C ARG A 8 12.78 -3.82 0.86
N ARG A 9 12.74 -5.03 0.33
CA ARG A 9 11.49 -5.81 0.33
C ARG A 9 11.08 -6.15 1.76
N ALA A 10 9.77 -6.10 2.01
CA ALA A 10 9.21 -6.52 3.28
C ALA A 10 9.36 -8.03 3.45
N ARG A 11 9.50 -8.45 4.70
CA ARG A 11 9.60 -9.85 5.12
C ARG A 11 8.56 -10.11 6.19
N VAL A 12 8.26 -11.40 6.45
CA VAL A 12 7.29 -11.76 7.50
C VAL A 12 7.70 -11.22 8.87
N GLU A 13 9.01 -11.10 9.12
CA GLU A 13 9.55 -10.55 10.36
C GLU A 13 9.23 -9.07 10.56
N ASP A 14 8.79 -8.37 9.51
CA ASP A 14 8.38 -6.98 9.58
C ASP A 14 6.93 -6.81 10.10
N ALA A 15 6.22 -7.89 10.37
CA ALA A 15 4.79 -7.87 10.69
C ALA A 15 4.44 -6.91 11.83
N ALA A 16 5.22 -6.90 12.90
CA ALA A 16 4.96 -6.04 14.06
C ALA A 16 5.04 -4.55 13.69
N GLU A 17 6.08 -4.16 12.95
CA GLU A 17 6.29 -2.77 12.54
C GLU A 17 5.30 -2.33 11.47
N VAL A 18 5.00 -3.21 10.51
CA VAL A 18 4.01 -2.92 9.49
C VAL A 18 2.63 -2.73 10.12
N ALA A 19 2.27 -3.57 11.09
CA ALA A 19 1.02 -3.45 11.84
C ALA A 19 0.98 -2.17 12.68
N ARG A 20 2.08 -1.83 13.35
CA ARG A 20 2.19 -0.61 14.14
C ARG A 20 1.89 0.63 13.28
N LEU A 21 2.53 0.71 12.12
CA LEU A 21 2.34 1.83 11.20
C LEU A 21 0.93 1.86 10.62
N ALA A 22 0.36 0.71 10.28
CA ALA A 22 -1.02 0.63 9.79
C ALA A 22 -2.01 1.22 10.80
N GLY A 23 -1.75 1.01 12.11
CA GLY A 23 -2.55 1.58 13.18
C GLY A 23 -2.57 3.11 13.18
N GLN A 24 -1.49 3.74 12.75
CA GLN A 24 -1.43 5.21 12.64
C GLN A 24 -2.38 5.76 11.57
N LEU A 25 -2.76 4.94 10.59
CA LEU A 25 -3.77 5.31 9.59
C LEU A 25 -5.21 4.97 10.02
N GLY A 26 -5.38 4.39 11.20
CA GLY A 26 -6.68 3.96 11.67
C GLY A 26 -7.05 2.51 11.30
N TYR A 27 -6.11 1.75 10.73
CA TYR A 27 -6.33 0.35 10.39
C TYR A 27 -5.65 -0.55 11.41
N ALA A 28 -6.19 -0.59 12.62
CA ALA A 28 -5.67 -1.47 13.68
C ALA A 28 -5.72 -2.92 13.21
N THR A 29 -4.55 -3.55 13.10
CA THR A 29 -4.41 -4.91 12.62
C THR A 29 -3.56 -5.69 13.61
N PRO A 30 -4.03 -6.86 14.10
CA PRO A 30 -3.21 -7.72 14.95
C PRO A 30 -1.94 -8.16 14.23
N ILE A 31 -0.85 -8.30 14.98
CA ILE A 31 0.46 -8.71 14.42
C ILE A 31 0.33 -10.05 13.70
N GLU A 32 -0.41 -11.00 14.26
CA GLU A 32 -0.61 -12.33 13.66
C GLU A 32 -1.30 -12.24 12.30
N ALA A 33 -2.32 -11.39 12.19
CA ALA A 33 -3.01 -11.17 10.92
C ALA A 33 -2.07 -10.54 9.88
N MET A 34 -1.26 -9.58 10.32
CA MET A 34 -0.28 -8.94 9.42
C MET A 34 0.80 -9.94 8.98
N HIS A 35 1.25 -10.80 9.90
CA HIS A 35 2.20 -11.86 9.58
C HIS A 35 1.65 -12.80 8.49
N GLU A 36 0.39 -13.22 8.62
CA GLU A 36 -0.26 -14.08 7.63
C GLU A 36 -0.36 -13.39 6.27
N ARG A 37 -0.72 -12.11 6.25
CA ARG A 37 -0.81 -11.33 5.00
C ARG A 37 0.55 -11.21 4.34
N LEU A 38 1.60 -10.89 5.09
CA LEU A 38 2.96 -10.81 4.57
C LEU A 38 3.45 -12.15 4.06
N ALA A 39 3.11 -13.26 4.74
CA ALA A 39 3.49 -14.59 4.29
C ALA A 39 2.91 -14.91 2.90
N VAL A 40 1.72 -14.42 2.59
CA VAL A 40 1.08 -14.62 1.28
C VAL A 40 1.62 -13.63 0.25
N LEU A 41 1.75 -12.35 0.62
CA LEU A 41 1.97 -11.26 -0.35
C LEU A 41 3.44 -10.95 -0.62
N ALA A 42 4.34 -11.15 0.36
CA ALA A 42 5.72 -10.68 0.24
C ALA A 42 6.50 -11.36 -0.89
N SER A 43 6.14 -12.60 -1.23
CA SER A 43 6.78 -13.35 -2.32
C SER A 43 5.88 -13.53 -3.55
N HIS A 44 4.67 -12.95 -3.53
CA HIS A 44 3.74 -13.09 -4.64
C HIS A 44 4.18 -12.21 -5.82
N PRO A 45 4.24 -12.77 -7.06
CA PRO A 45 4.77 -12.03 -8.22
C PRO A 45 3.97 -10.80 -8.61
N ASP A 46 2.68 -10.74 -8.25
CA ASP A 46 1.81 -9.60 -8.58
C ASP A 46 1.80 -8.55 -7.47
N HIS A 47 2.60 -8.71 -6.43
CA HIS A 47 2.66 -7.78 -5.30
C HIS A 47 4.10 -7.34 -5.03
N CYS A 48 4.25 -6.09 -4.62
CA CYS A 48 5.53 -5.55 -4.19
C CYS A 48 5.31 -4.75 -2.92
N ILE A 49 5.85 -5.24 -1.81
CA ILE A 49 5.78 -4.53 -0.54
C ILE A 49 7.19 -4.12 -0.17
N THR A 50 7.40 -2.83 -0.01
CA THR A 50 8.71 -2.24 0.29
C THR A 50 8.64 -1.51 1.63
N VAL A 51 9.66 -1.68 2.45
CA VAL A 51 9.82 -0.93 3.69
C VAL A 51 11.02 0.00 3.59
N ALA A 52 10.93 1.12 4.28
CA ALA A 52 12.05 2.04 4.47
C ALA A 52 12.59 1.83 5.88
N GLU A 53 13.84 1.44 5.99
CA GLU A 53 14.49 1.10 7.26
C GLU A 53 15.63 2.06 7.52
N CYS A 54 15.77 2.47 8.78
CA CYS A 54 16.89 3.28 9.24
C CYS A 54 17.26 2.82 10.65
N ASP A 55 18.53 2.42 10.82
CA ASP A 55 19.05 1.97 12.12
C ASP A 55 18.19 0.89 12.79
N GLY A 56 17.70 -0.07 12.00
CA GLY A 56 16.87 -1.17 12.50
C GLY A 56 15.40 -0.82 12.73
N HIS A 57 14.99 0.42 12.45
CA HIS A 57 13.61 0.86 12.59
C HIS A 57 12.93 1.01 11.24
N VAL A 58 11.69 0.55 11.13
CA VAL A 58 10.89 0.74 9.92
C VAL A 58 10.18 2.10 10.02
N LEU A 59 10.51 2.98 9.07
CA LEU A 59 9.98 4.34 9.02
C LEU A 59 8.73 4.47 8.17
N GLY A 60 8.47 3.49 7.33
CA GLY A 60 7.32 3.49 6.44
C GLY A 60 7.29 2.25 5.57
N TRP A 61 6.15 2.02 4.93
CA TRP A 61 6.00 0.94 3.96
C TRP A 61 5.05 1.34 2.84
N ILE A 62 5.20 0.67 1.70
CA ILE A 62 4.30 0.83 0.56
C ILE A 62 3.94 -0.56 0.02
N ALA A 63 2.67 -0.74 -0.31
CA ALA A 63 2.17 -1.94 -0.94
C ALA A 63 1.63 -1.60 -2.32
N VAL A 64 2.08 -2.35 -3.33
CA VAL A 64 1.73 -2.14 -4.74
C VAL A 64 1.29 -3.47 -5.30
N GLU A 65 0.28 -3.47 -6.15
CA GLU A 65 -0.18 -4.69 -6.80
C GLU A 65 -0.37 -4.51 -8.30
N ARG A 66 -0.15 -5.58 -9.04
CA ARG A 66 -0.57 -5.67 -10.44
C ARG A 66 -1.96 -6.29 -10.47
N ARG A 67 -2.93 -5.54 -11.01
CA ARG A 67 -4.32 -5.96 -11.09
C ARG A 67 -4.70 -6.26 -12.52
N ARG A 68 -5.53 -7.31 -12.65
CA ARG A 68 -6.12 -7.67 -13.93
C ARG A 68 -7.63 -7.52 -13.82
N THR A 69 -8.21 -6.66 -14.64
CA THR A 69 -9.65 -6.44 -14.69
C THR A 69 -10.15 -6.55 -16.11
N LEU A 70 -11.39 -6.95 -16.28
CA LEU A 70 -11.98 -7.08 -17.62
C LEU A 70 -12.11 -5.72 -18.31
N GLU A 71 -12.39 -4.67 -17.53
CA GLU A 71 -12.65 -3.34 -18.07
C GLU A 71 -11.38 -2.61 -18.50
N SER A 72 -10.31 -2.75 -17.71
CA SER A 72 -9.09 -1.95 -17.89
C SER A 72 -7.87 -2.78 -18.27
N GLY A 73 -8.01 -4.11 -18.34
CA GLY A 73 -6.88 -5.00 -18.54
C GLY A 73 -5.95 -5.02 -17.33
N GLU A 74 -4.65 -4.96 -17.58
CA GLU A 74 -3.66 -4.96 -16.51
C GLU A 74 -3.28 -3.53 -16.12
N ARG A 75 -3.11 -3.32 -14.82
CA ARG A 75 -2.63 -2.04 -14.28
C ARG A 75 -1.91 -2.26 -12.96
N VAL A 76 -1.05 -1.33 -12.62
CA VAL A 76 -0.33 -1.30 -11.34
C VAL A 76 -0.95 -0.23 -10.46
N GLU A 77 -1.21 -0.60 -9.21
CA GLU A 77 -1.89 0.28 -8.27
C GLU A 77 -1.18 0.25 -6.91
N ILE A 78 -0.93 1.44 -6.36
CA ILE A 78 -0.50 1.59 -4.98
C ILE A 78 -1.74 1.38 -4.12
N VAL A 79 -1.71 0.37 -3.25
CA VAL A 79 -2.86 0.00 -2.42
C VAL A 79 -2.67 0.35 -0.95
N GLY A 80 -1.47 0.77 -0.56
CA GLY A 80 -1.20 1.24 0.78
C GLY A 80 0.12 1.99 0.85
N LEU A 81 0.13 3.08 1.60
CA LEU A 81 1.34 3.86 1.88
C LEU A 81 1.21 4.44 3.28
N VAL A 82 2.18 4.12 4.12
CA VAL A 82 2.24 4.64 5.48
C VAL A 82 3.64 5.14 5.76
N VAL A 83 3.76 6.34 6.30
CA VAL A 83 5.01 6.89 6.83
C VAL A 83 4.78 7.15 8.31
N ASP A 84 5.75 6.76 9.14
CA ASP A 84 5.69 7.00 10.58
C ASP A 84 5.41 8.49 10.83
N ALA A 85 4.48 8.78 11.73
CA ALA A 85 4.08 10.15 12.05
C ALA A 85 5.28 11.02 12.46
N GLN A 86 6.30 10.42 13.10
CA GLN A 86 7.51 11.13 13.53
C GLN A 86 8.47 11.42 12.36
N CYS A 87 8.26 10.80 11.21
CA CYS A 87 9.15 10.91 10.04
C CYS A 87 8.49 11.62 8.86
N ARG A 88 7.29 12.15 9.02
CA ARG A 88 6.59 12.89 7.96
C ARG A 88 7.35 14.14 7.60
N GLY A 89 7.38 14.45 6.29
CA GLY A 89 8.14 15.59 5.79
C GLY A 89 9.63 15.33 5.59
N SER A 90 10.11 14.11 5.85
CA SER A 90 11.51 13.73 5.72
C SER A 90 11.90 13.17 4.35
N GLY A 91 10.93 12.99 3.43
CA GLY A 91 11.17 12.41 2.12
C GLY A 91 10.99 10.90 2.04
N VAL A 92 10.65 10.23 3.13
CA VAL A 92 10.44 8.77 3.15
C VAL A 92 9.30 8.37 2.23
N GLY A 93 8.18 9.08 2.26
CA GLY A 93 7.04 8.81 1.39
C GLY A 93 7.40 8.92 -0.08
N ARG A 94 8.17 9.93 -0.45
CA ARG A 94 8.64 10.10 -1.84
C ARG A 94 9.51 8.92 -2.28
N LEU A 95 10.44 8.47 -1.44
CA LEU A 95 11.30 7.33 -1.75
C LEU A 95 10.48 6.06 -1.96
N LEU A 96 9.48 5.82 -1.11
CA LEU A 96 8.62 4.65 -1.22
C LEU A 96 7.78 4.68 -2.51
N VAL A 97 7.23 5.84 -2.87
CA VAL A 97 6.46 5.98 -4.12
C VAL A 97 7.37 5.78 -5.33
N GLN A 98 8.59 6.32 -5.30
CA GLN A 98 9.56 6.10 -6.38
C GLN A 98 9.90 4.62 -6.53
N ALA A 99 10.01 3.87 -5.45
CA ALA A 99 10.24 2.43 -5.51
C ALA A 99 9.07 1.71 -6.19
N ALA A 100 7.84 2.12 -5.90
CA ALA A 100 6.64 1.59 -6.55
C ALA A 100 6.64 1.89 -8.06
N GLU A 101 7.00 3.11 -8.44
CA GLU A 101 7.10 3.52 -9.85
C GLU A 101 8.15 2.72 -10.59
N GLN A 102 9.30 2.48 -9.97
CA GLN A 102 10.37 1.67 -10.55
C GLN A 102 9.91 0.22 -10.77
N TRP A 103 9.19 -0.35 -9.82
CA TRP A 103 8.66 -1.69 -9.97
C TRP A 103 7.65 -1.79 -11.12
N ALA A 104 6.72 -0.82 -11.24
CA ALA A 104 5.79 -0.75 -12.35
C ALA A 104 6.52 -0.66 -13.69
N HIS A 105 7.54 0.18 -13.76
CA HIS A 105 8.35 0.38 -14.96
C HIS A 105 9.07 -0.91 -15.35
N ARG A 106 9.65 -1.64 -14.39
CA ARG A 106 10.31 -2.92 -14.66
C ARG A 106 9.35 -3.99 -15.19
N LEU A 107 8.08 -3.91 -14.80
CA LEU A 107 7.04 -4.81 -15.34
C LEU A 107 6.53 -4.39 -16.73
N GLY A 108 7.02 -3.27 -17.26
CA GLY A 108 6.65 -2.78 -18.59
C GLY A 108 5.44 -1.83 -18.60
N PHE A 109 5.02 -1.33 -17.44
CA PHE A 109 3.92 -0.37 -17.36
C PHE A 109 4.43 1.06 -17.50
N ASP A 110 3.65 1.89 -18.17
CA ASP A 110 3.94 3.32 -18.36
C ASP A 110 3.11 4.22 -17.45
N SER A 111 2.27 3.62 -16.60
CA SER A 111 1.45 4.38 -15.65
C SER A 111 1.26 3.58 -14.36
N ILE A 112 0.95 4.29 -13.28
CA ILE A 112 0.67 3.73 -11.98
C ILE A 112 -0.49 4.51 -11.36
N LEU A 113 -1.39 3.81 -10.70
CA LEU A 113 -2.56 4.41 -10.05
C LEU A 113 -2.39 4.39 -8.53
N VAL A 114 -3.04 5.34 -7.89
CA VAL A 114 -3.21 5.33 -6.43
C VAL A 114 -4.62 5.80 -6.11
N ARG A 115 -5.23 5.20 -5.08
CA ARG A 115 -6.51 5.64 -4.55
C ARG A 115 -6.27 6.29 -3.20
N SER A 116 -6.66 7.55 -3.09
CA SER A 116 -6.56 8.31 -1.85
C SER A 116 -7.96 8.61 -1.33
N ASN A 117 -8.15 8.42 -0.02
CA ASN A 117 -9.41 8.78 0.62
C ASN A 117 -9.62 10.30 0.53
N VAL A 118 -10.79 10.73 0.04
CA VAL A 118 -11.10 12.15 -0.15
C VAL A 118 -11.04 12.97 1.15
N LEU A 119 -11.17 12.30 2.31
CA LEU A 119 -11.11 12.94 3.62
C LEU A 119 -9.67 13.15 4.12
N ARG A 120 -8.67 12.62 3.42
CA ARG A 120 -7.26 12.76 3.78
C ARG A 120 -6.64 13.94 3.04
N ASP A 121 -6.86 15.13 3.54
CA ASP A 121 -6.44 16.37 2.89
C ASP A 121 -4.93 16.44 2.63
N ALA A 122 -4.12 15.91 3.52
CA ALA A 122 -2.65 15.94 3.39
C ALA A 122 -2.12 15.03 2.29
N SER A 123 -2.85 13.95 1.93
CA SER A 123 -2.41 13.00 0.89
C SER A 123 -2.52 13.59 -0.50
N HIS A 124 -3.53 14.40 -0.76
CA HIS A 124 -3.78 14.95 -2.10
C HIS A 124 -2.64 15.87 -2.57
N PRO A 125 -2.19 16.86 -1.77
CA PRO A 125 -1.05 17.67 -2.17
C PRO A 125 0.24 16.86 -2.34
N PHE A 126 0.43 15.80 -1.54
CA PHE A 126 1.59 14.92 -1.64
C PHE A 126 1.67 14.27 -3.01
N TYR A 127 0.57 13.63 -3.46
CA TYR A 127 0.55 12.98 -4.76
C TYR A 127 0.64 13.96 -5.91
N GLU A 128 -0.01 15.11 -5.80
CA GLU A 128 0.05 16.16 -6.83
C GLU A 128 1.47 16.71 -7.01
N ARG A 129 2.23 16.86 -5.90
CA ARG A 129 3.64 17.27 -5.98
C ARG A 129 4.54 16.22 -6.63
N MET A 130 4.10 14.98 -6.69
CA MET A 130 4.81 13.90 -7.38
C MET A 130 4.26 13.65 -8.79
N ASP A 131 3.56 14.61 -9.34
CA ASP A 131 3.02 14.59 -10.71
C ASP A 131 1.88 13.59 -10.93
N TYR A 132 1.19 13.19 -9.85
CA TYR A 132 -0.04 12.42 -9.96
C TYR A 132 -1.20 13.36 -10.25
N VAL A 133 -2.02 13.00 -11.24
CA VAL A 133 -3.16 13.79 -11.70
C VAL A 133 -4.44 13.10 -11.27
N ARG A 134 -5.34 13.83 -10.64
CA ARG A 134 -6.65 13.30 -10.23
C ARG A 134 -7.46 12.93 -11.48
N ARG A 135 -7.91 11.69 -11.56
CA ARG A 135 -8.77 11.22 -12.65
C ARG A 135 -10.25 11.26 -12.29
N LYS A 136 -10.61 10.76 -11.10
CA LYS A 136 -12.01 10.67 -10.69
C LYS A 136 -12.13 10.47 -9.18
N THR A 137 -13.32 10.70 -8.69
CA THR A 137 -13.72 10.38 -7.32
C THR A 137 -14.74 9.26 -7.38
N GLN A 138 -14.59 8.25 -6.52
CA GLN A 138 -15.48 7.09 -6.50
C GLN A 138 -16.07 6.88 -5.12
N HIS A 139 -17.28 6.32 -5.07
CA HIS A 139 -17.89 5.83 -3.84
C HIS A 139 -17.57 4.34 -3.69
N VAL A 140 -17.31 3.91 -2.46
CA VAL A 140 -17.12 2.50 -2.13
C VAL A 140 -18.33 2.03 -1.34
N TYR A 141 -18.95 0.94 -1.79
CA TYR A 141 -20.10 0.34 -1.12
C TYR A 141 -19.70 -1.01 -0.54
N VAL A 142 -20.18 -1.30 0.65
CA VAL A 142 -19.94 -2.59 1.32
C VAL A 142 -21.27 -3.16 1.83
N LYS A 143 -21.42 -4.46 1.72
CA LYS A 143 -22.54 -5.18 2.33
C LYS A 143 -21.98 -6.35 3.13
N THR A 144 -22.35 -6.42 4.39
CA THR A 144 -21.99 -7.55 5.24
C THR A 144 -22.87 -8.74 4.84
N LEU A 145 -22.24 -9.86 4.53
CA LEU A 145 -22.96 -11.07 4.19
C LEU A 145 -23.28 -11.87 5.45
N ALA A 146 -24.52 -12.40 5.54
CA ALA A 146 -24.92 -13.15 6.70
C ALA A 146 -24.13 -14.46 6.83
N HIS A 147 -23.61 -14.73 8.05
CA HIS A 147 -22.95 -15.98 8.37
C HIS A 147 -24.00 -17.05 8.69
N THR A 148 -24.54 -17.68 7.68
CA THR A 148 -25.52 -18.77 7.88
C THR A 148 -24.89 -20.16 7.80
N GLY A 149 -23.58 -20.24 7.52
CA GLY A 149 -22.92 -21.52 7.27
C GLY A 149 -23.35 -22.20 5.98
N GLN A 150 -24.21 -21.56 5.21
CA GLN A 150 -24.66 -22.05 3.91
C GLN A 150 -24.33 -21.03 2.84
N PHE A 151 -23.66 -21.51 1.80
CA PHE A 151 -23.40 -20.70 0.62
C PHE A 151 -24.71 -20.58 -0.18
N VAL A 152 -25.21 -19.35 -0.29
CA VAL A 152 -26.36 -19.06 -1.17
C VAL A 152 -25.78 -18.49 -2.46
N ALA A 153 -25.94 -19.24 -3.56
CA ALA A 153 -25.52 -18.75 -4.86
C ALA A 153 -26.29 -17.47 -5.21
N PRO A 154 -25.61 -16.45 -5.81
CA PRO A 154 -26.30 -15.25 -6.25
C PRO A 154 -27.37 -15.62 -7.29
N ARG A 155 -28.55 -15.05 -7.14
CA ARG A 155 -29.61 -15.19 -8.15
C ARG A 155 -29.23 -14.32 -9.36
N ASN A 156 -29.31 -14.93 -10.55
CA ASN A 156 -29.17 -14.20 -11.81
C ASN A 156 -30.33 -13.24 -12.01
#